data_9575a08a81c14a9f4c550510da072208
#
_entry.id   9575a08a81c14a9f4c550510da072208
#
_cell.length_a   1.000
_cell.length_b   1.000
_cell.length_c   1.000
_cell.angle_alpha   90.00
_cell.angle_beta   90.00
_cell.angle_gamma   90.00
#
_symmetry.space_group_name_H-M   'P 1'
#
loop_
_entity.id
_entity.type
_entity.pdbx_description
1 polymer ?
#
loop_
_entity_poly.entity_id
_entity_poly.type
_entity_poly.pdbx_seq_one_letter_code
_entity_poly.pdbx_strand_id
1 'polypeptide(L)'
;MSETELINNDHMALWYDPVSKFVHHKIKKTLPKGAFEEMLSTGADYLEKYGMKKWLSDDSNVVAITKEDSEYGDKIWAPRVIKAGFTYWAVVMPTSAMGNLQVTRFVKEYRERGVTVEVFDSVDAAKTWLNSK
;
A
#
# COMPACT_ATOMS: atom_id res chain seq x y z
N MET A 1 17.07 4.63 -10.17
CA MET A 1 15.99 3.75 -9.69
C MET A 1 16.53 2.92 -8.57
N SER A 2 15.90 3.02 -7.42
CA SER A 2 16.45 2.46 -6.19
C SER A 2 15.56 1.37 -5.60
N GLU A 3 14.49 0.99 -6.29
CA GLU A 3 13.57 -0.02 -5.79
C GLU A 3 14.20 -1.41 -5.82
N THR A 4 14.16 -2.08 -4.67
CA THR A 4 14.61 -3.46 -4.51
C THR A 4 13.40 -4.37 -4.43
N GLU A 5 13.38 -5.39 -5.26
CA GLU A 5 12.26 -6.33 -5.36
C GLU A 5 12.26 -7.30 -4.18
N LEU A 6 11.11 -7.44 -3.53
CA LEU A 6 10.88 -8.38 -2.42
C LEU A 6 9.97 -9.52 -2.83
N ILE A 7 8.92 -9.24 -3.58
CA ILE A 7 7.95 -10.21 -4.09
C ILE A 7 7.65 -9.83 -5.54
N ASN A 8 7.60 -10.82 -6.41
CA ASN A 8 7.14 -10.61 -7.79
C ASN A 8 6.64 -11.93 -8.36
N ASN A 9 5.33 -12.02 -8.54
CA ASN A 9 4.67 -13.18 -9.12
C ASN A 9 3.49 -12.74 -9.99
N ASP A 10 2.65 -13.67 -10.42
CA ASP A 10 1.52 -13.38 -11.32
C ASP A 10 0.46 -12.49 -10.68
N HIS A 11 0.38 -12.47 -9.36
CA HIS A 11 -0.70 -11.81 -8.63
C HIS A 11 -0.32 -10.47 -8.04
N MET A 12 0.95 -10.31 -7.66
CA MET A 12 1.39 -9.13 -6.91
C MET A 12 2.89 -8.90 -7.06
N ALA A 13 3.30 -7.67 -6.74
CA ALA A 13 4.70 -7.33 -6.58
C ALA A 13 4.86 -6.40 -5.37
N LEU A 14 6.02 -6.47 -4.75
CA LEU A 14 6.38 -5.65 -3.61
C LEU A 14 7.83 -5.23 -3.74
N TRP A 15 8.09 -3.96 -3.56
CA TRP A 15 9.43 -3.36 -3.58
C TRP A 15 9.61 -2.46 -2.36
N TYR A 16 10.86 -2.17 -2.02
CA TYR A 16 11.16 -1.05 -1.15
C TYR A 16 12.27 -0.21 -1.78
N ASP A 17 12.26 1.07 -1.49
CA ASP A 17 13.26 2.02 -1.99
C ASP A 17 14.05 2.54 -0.79
N PRO A 18 15.31 2.10 -0.59
CA PRO A 18 16.09 2.51 0.57
C PRO A 18 16.61 3.96 0.47
N VAL A 19 16.60 4.54 -0.73
CA VAL A 19 17.04 5.93 -0.94
C VAL A 19 15.91 6.90 -0.69
N SER A 20 14.78 6.70 -1.37
CA SER A 20 13.57 7.54 -1.19
C SER A 20 12.74 7.14 0.02
N LYS A 21 13.04 5.99 0.61
CA LYS A 21 12.46 5.46 1.85
C LYS A 21 10.95 5.25 1.80
N PHE A 22 10.50 4.48 0.82
CA PHE A 22 9.10 4.03 0.77
C PHE A 22 8.99 2.55 0.43
N VAL A 23 7.88 1.96 0.81
CA VAL A 23 7.45 0.63 0.38
C VAL A 23 6.47 0.82 -0.77
N HIS A 24 6.53 -0.03 -1.77
CA HIS A 24 5.67 0.04 -2.96
C HIS A 24 5.07 -1.34 -3.23
N HIS A 25 3.76 -1.46 -3.18
CA HIS A 25 3.09 -2.69 -3.59
C HIS A 25 2.28 -2.48 -4.87
N LYS A 26 2.13 -3.56 -5.62
CA LYS A 26 1.23 -3.61 -6.78
C LYS A 26 0.41 -4.88 -6.73
N ILE A 27 -0.91 -4.75 -6.79
CA ILE A 27 -1.82 -5.87 -6.97
C ILE A 27 -2.10 -5.98 -8.47
N LYS A 28 -1.68 -7.09 -9.08
CA LYS A 28 -1.78 -7.30 -10.52
C LYS A 28 -3.12 -7.90 -10.92
N LYS A 29 -3.65 -8.80 -10.10
CA LYS A 29 -4.94 -9.47 -10.29
C LYS A 29 -5.41 -10.06 -8.96
N THR A 30 -6.58 -10.69 -8.94
CA THR A 30 -7.17 -11.27 -7.74
C THR A 30 -6.15 -12.09 -6.95
N LEU A 31 -6.00 -11.77 -5.68
CA LEU A 31 -5.01 -12.40 -4.82
C LEU A 31 -5.52 -13.75 -4.29
N PRO A 32 -4.67 -14.78 -4.28
CA PRO A 32 -5.00 -16.02 -3.57
C PRO A 32 -5.05 -15.77 -2.07
N LYS A 33 -5.72 -16.68 -1.36
CA LYS A 33 -5.82 -16.60 0.10
C LYS A 33 -4.43 -16.50 0.74
N GLY A 34 -4.27 -15.54 1.64
CA GLY A 34 -3.01 -15.31 2.34
C GLY A 34 -2.01 -14.41 1.63
N ALA A 35 -2.20 -14.16 0.32
CA ALA A 35 -1.25 -13.34 -0.44
C ALA A 35 -1.25 -11.88 0.00
N PHE A 36 -2.42 -11.31 0.28
CA PHE A 36 -2.55 -9.94 0.76
C PHE A 36 -1.82 -9.76 2.09
N GLU A 37 -2.03 -10.68 3.01
CA GLU A 37 -1.37 -10.69 4.30
C GLU A 37 0.15 -10.82 4.16
N GLU A 38 0.63 -11.70 3.30
CA GLU A 38 2.07 -11.84 3.02
C GLU A 38 2.65 -10.53 2.51
N MET A 39 2.01 -9.91 1.54
CA MET A 39 2.47 -8.66 0.94
C MET A 39 2.55 -7.54 1.97
N LEU A 40 1.49 -7.35 2.73
CA LEU A 40 1.43 -6.27 3.73
C LEU A 40 2.37 -6.51 4.90
N SER A 41 2.48 -7.74 5.40
CA SER A 41 3.36 -8.05 6.52
C SER A 41 4.83 -7.94 6.13
N THR A 42 5.20 -8.40 4.93
CA THR A 42 6.57 -8.25 4.43
C THR A 42 6.94 -6.79 4.27
N GLY A 43 6.04 -5.99 3.69
CA GLY A 43 6.28 -4.54 3.57
C GLY A 43 6.40 -3.85 4.92
N ALA A 44 5.59 -4.26 5.91
CA ALA A 44 5.68 -3.73 7.27
C ALA A 44 7.02 -4.06 7.92
N ASP A 45 7.55 -5.28 7.71
CA ASP A 45 8.87 -5.66 8.21
C ASP A 45 9.96 -4.70 7.71
N TYR A 46 9.93 -4.36 6.42
CA TYR A 46 10.91 -3.47 5.83
C TYR A 46 10.70 -2.01 6.24
N LEU A 47 9.44 -1.57 6.36
CA LEU A 47 9.13 -0.24 6.86
C LEU A 47 9.70 -0.05 8.27
N GLU A 48 9.52 -1.02 9.14
CA GLU A 48 10.06 -1.00 10.50
C GLU A 48 11.58 -1.04 10.51
N LYS A 49 12.16 -1.96 9.73
CA LYS A 49 13.61 -2.16 9.69
C LYS A 49 14.39 -0.91 9.27
N TYR A 50 13.85 -0.17 8.31
CA TYR A 50 14.53 1.01 7.76
C TYR A 50 13.94 2.34 8.24
N GLY A 51 13.00 2.30 9.18
CA GLY A 51 12.38 3.51 9.71
C GLY A 51 11.66 4.33 8.65
N MET A 52 10.97 3.67 7.72
CA MET A 52 10.26 4.33 6.64
C MET A 52 8.92 4.87 7.12
N LYS A 53 8.45 5.95 6.48
CA LYS A 53 7.19 6.61 6.80
C LYS A 53 6.22 6.66 5.64
N LYS A 54 6.59 6.07 4.50
CA LYS A 54 5.90 6.25 3.23
C LYS A 54 5.53 4.90 2.62
N TRP A 55 4.35 4.84 2.01
CA TRP A 55 3.88 3.64 1.32
C TRP A 55 3.15 4.05 0.05
N LEU A 56 3.45 3.36 -1.05
CA LEU A 56 2.77 3.51 -2.33
C LEU A 56 1.97 2.25 -2.61
N SER A 57 0.66 2.40 -2.74
CA SER A 57 -0.24 1.32 -3.12
C SER A 57 -0.68 1.50 -4.56
N ASP A 58 -0.18 0.65 -5.47
CA ASP A 58 -0.70 0.60 -6.83
C ASP A 58 -1.87 -0.40 -6.84
N ASP A 59 -3.05 0.14 -6.62
CA ASP A 59 -4.30 -0.62 -6.57
C ASP A 59 -5.10 -0.51 -7.88
N SER A 60 -4.47 -0.01 -8.95
CA SER A 60 -5.16 0.26 -10.22
C SER A 60 -5.87 -0.96 -10.81
N ASN A 61 -5.33 -2.16 -10.58
CA ASN A 61 -5.91 -3.41 -11.08
C ASN A 61 -6.78 -4.15 -10.06
N VAL A 62 -7.03 -3.55 -8.90
CA VAL A 62 -7.90 -4.17 -7.88
C VAL A 62 -9.33 -4.20 -8.36
N VAL A 63 -9.93 -5.40 -8.42
CA VAL A 63 -11.34 -5.58 -8.75
C VAL A 63 -12.18 -5.46 -7.47
N ALA A 64 -11.78 -6.20 -6.44
CA ALA A 64 -12.40 -6.15 -5.11
C ALA A 64 -11.42 -6.70 -4.08
N ILE A 65 -11.58 -6.28 -2.83
CA ILE A 65 -10.82 -6.78 -1.69
C ILE A 65 -11.77 -7.62 -0.84
N THR A 66 -11.36 -8.83 -0.46
CA THR A 66 -12.19 -9.71 0.35
C THR A 66 -12.39 -9.10 1.74
N LYS A 67 -13.47 -9.51 2.41
CA LYS A 67 -13.72 -9.09 3.78
C LYS A 67 -12.56 -9.49 4.71
N GLU A 68 -12.04 -10.70 4.54
CA GLU A 68 -10.93 -11.21 5.33
C GLU A 68 -9.67 -10.34 5.18
N ASP A 69 -9.31 -10.01 3.94
CA ASP A 69 -8.15 -9.16 3.66
C ASP A 69 -8.37 -7.73 4.18
N SER A 70 -9.56 -7.20 4.00
CA SER A 70 -9.94 -5.89 4.51
C SER A 70 -9.81 -5.81 6.03
N GLU A 71 -10.26 -6.84 6.73
CA GLU A 71 -10.15 -6.91 8.20
C GLU A 71 -8.70 -7.03 8.67
N TYR A 72 -7.89 -7.81 7.96
CA TYR A 72 -6.46 -7.90 8.27
C TYR A 72 -5.79 -6.54 8.17
N GLY A 73 -6.01 -5.84 7.06
CA GLY A 73 -5.45 -4.51 6.85
C GLY A 73 -5.88 -3.52 7.92
N ASP A 74 -7.16 -3.54 8.28
CA ASP A 74 -7.73 -2.60 9.24
C ASP A 74 -7.32 -2.89 10.69
N LYS A 75 -7.37 -4.16 11.10
CA LYS A 75 -7.23 -4.55 12.51
C LYS A 75 -5.82 -4.92 12.91
N ILE A 76 -5.01 -5.39 11.97
CA ILE A 76 -3.67 -5.91 12.27
C ILE A 76 -2.59 -5.05 11.63
N TRP A 77 -2.65 -4.83 10.33
CA TRP A 77 -1.60 -4.12 9.62
C TRP A 77 -1.56 -2.62 9.93
N ALA A 78 -2.70 -1.93 9.84
CA ALA A 78 -2.75 -0.49 10.04
C ALA A 78 -2.26 -0.05 11.41
N PRO A 79 -2.71 -0.65 12.53
CA PRO A 79 -2.17 -0.28 13.85
C PRO A 79 -0.67 -0.50 13.96
N ARG A 80 -0.16 -1.57 13.35
CA ARG A 80 1.27 -1.91 13.37
C ARG A 80 2.11 -0.85 12.67
N VAL A 81 1.77 -0.50 11.42
CA VAL A 81 2.58 0.42 10.63
C VAL A 81 2.44 1.86 11.10
N ILE A 82 1.26 2.26 11.57
CA ILE A 82 1.05 3.59 12.15
C ILE A 82 1.90 3.77 13.40
N LYS A 83 1.93 2.77 14.26
CA LYS A 83 2.79 2.78 15.45
C LYS A 83 4.27 2.87 15.09
N ALA A 84 4.67 2.25 13.98
CA ALA A 84 6.05 2.27 13.49
C ALA A 84 6.43 3.60 12.80
N GLY A 85 5.47 4.51 12.57
CA GLY A 85 5.74 5.82 11.99
C GLY A 85 5.19 6.07 10.60
N PHE A 86 4.35 5.17 10.08
CA PHE A 86 3.71 5.34 8.77
C PHE A 86 2.88 6.63 8.76
N THR A 87 3.24 7.55 7.87
CA THR A 87 2.70 8.92 7.86
C THR A 87 2.13 9.32 6.50
N TYR A 88 2.74 8.87 5.39
CA TYR A 88 2.37 9.29 4.03
C TYR A 88 1.98 8.09 3.18
N TRP A 89 0.77 8.12 2.67
CA TRP A 89 0.22 7.06 1.83
C TRP A 89 -0.20 7.62 0.48
N ALA A 90 0.46 7.15 -0.58
CA ALA A 90 0.10 7.47 -1.96
C ALA A 90 -0.67 6.28 -2.54
N VAL A 91 -1.84 6.52 -3.09
CA VAL A 91 -2.71 5.46 -3.61
C VAL A 91 -3.00 5.70 -5.08
N VAL A 92 -2.65 4.74 -5.93
CA VAL A 92 -3.12 4.73 -7.31
C VAL A 92 -4.46 3.98 -7.31
N MET A 93 -5.52 4.70 -7.61
CA MET A 93 -6.90 4.24 -7.40
C MET A 93 -7.32 3.13 -8.36
N PRO A 94 -8.14 2.18 -7.90
CA PRO A 94 -8.72 1.17 -8.76
C PRO A 94 -9.62 1.79 -9.84
N THR A 95 -9.62 1.17 -11.03
CA THR A 95 -10.53 1.55 -12.11
C THR A 95 -11.87 0.83 -12.02
N SER A 96 -11.95 -0.29 -11.29
CA SER A 96 -13.22 -0.98 -11.06
C SER A 96 -14.09 -0.20 -10.08
N ALA A 97 -15.41 -0.23 -10.27
CA ALA A 97 -16.34 0.49 -9.40
C ALA A 97 -16.27 -0.01 -7.96
N MET A 98 -16.28 -1.32 -7.76
CA MET A 98 -16.23 -1.93 -6.42
C MET A 98 -14.90 -1.64 -5.74
N GLY A 99 -13.79 -1.85 -6.44
CA GLY A 99 -12.45 -1.58 -5.89
C GLY A 99 -12.28 -0.12 -5.51
N ASN A 100 -12.73 0.78 -6.37
CA ASN A 100 -12.67 2.23 -6.10
C ASN A 100 -13.46 2.59 -4.85
N LEU A 101 -14.67 2.06 -4.71
CA LEU A 101 -15.50 2.31 -3.53
C LEU A 101 -14.83 1.82 -2.24
N GLN A 102 -14.25 0.61 -2.27
CA GLN A 102 -13.57 0.03 -1.10
C GLN A 102 -12.33 0.83 -0.72
N VAL A 103 -11.49 1.17 -1.68
CA VAL A 103 -10.24 1.91 -1.41
C VAL A 103 -10.55 3.35 -0.97
N THR A 104 -11.58 3.98 -1.53
CA THR A 104 -12.03 5.31 -1.08
C THR A 104 -12.39 5.29 0.40
N ARG A 105 -13.04 4.23 0.87
CA ARG A 105 -13.35 4.08 2.29
C ARG A 105 -12.10 3.93 3.15
N PHE A 106 -11.12 3.15 2.69
CA PHE A 106 -9.85 3.02 3.41
C PHE A 106 -9.10 4.35 3.49
N VAL A 107 -9.08 5.10 2.39
CA VAL A 107 -8.45 6.43 2.37
C VAL A 107 -9.05 7.33 3.45
N LYS A 108 -10.38 7.36 3.55
CA LYS A 108 -11.07 8.14 4.57
C LYS A 108 -10.69 7.68 5.97
N GLU A 109 -10.73 6.37 6.22
CA GLU A 109 -10.42 5.79 7.54
C GLU A 109 -8.97 6.09 7.96
N TYR A 110 -8.01 5.99 7.04
CA TYR A 110 -6.60 6.26 7.33
C TYR A 110 -6.35 7.74 7.62
N ARG A 111 -7.04 8.63 6.91
CA ARG A 111 -6.98 10.07 7.22
C ARG A 111 -7.50 10.35 8.62
N GLU A 112 -8.54 9.67 9.03
CA GLU A 112 -9.08 9.78 10.39
C GLU A 112 -8.11 9.27 11.46
N ARG A 113 -7.22 8.35 11.07
CA ARG A 113 -6.16 7.82 11.96
C ARG A 113 -4.88 8.67 11.94
N GLY A 114 -4.87 9.78 11.22
CA GLY A 114 -3.73 10.70 11.19
C GLY A 114 -2.73 10.49 10.07
N VAL A 115 -3.01 9.58 9.13
CA VAL A 115 -2.15 9.36 7.95
C VAL A 115 -2.50 10.41 6.89
N THR A 116 -1.48 11.03 6.30
CA THR A 116 -1.65 11.93 5.16
C THR A 116 -1.76 11.10 3.89
N VAL A 117 -2.93 11.11 3.26
CA VAL A 117 -3.24 10.27 2.10
C VAL A 117 -3.54 11.14 0.89
N GLU A 118 -2.90 10.85 -0.23
CA GLU A 118 -3.23 11.43 -1.53
C GLU A 118 -3.52 10.32 -2.54
N VAL A 119 -4.49 10.59 -3.42
CA VAL A 119 -4.89 9.64 -4.46
C VAL A 119 -4.40 10.11 -5.82
N PHE A 120 -4.05 9.14 -6.67
CA PHE A 120 -3.44 9.39 -7.97
C PHE A 120 -4.02 8.45 -9.02
N ASP A 121 -3.83 8.78 -10.29
CA ASP A 121 -4.19 7.93 -11.42
C ASP A 121 -2.96 7.29 -12.09
N SER A 122 -1.76 7.59 -11.60
CA SER A 122 -0.53 7.00 -12.11
C SER A 122 0.51 6.78 -11.00
N VAL A 123 1.35 5.77 -11.19
CA VAL A 123 2.47 5.48 -10.27
C VAL A 123 3.49 6.62 -10.27
N ASP A 124 3.76 7.21 -11.44
CA ASP A 124 4.74 8.30 -11.55
C ASP A 124 4.32 9.52 -10.72
N ALA A 125 3.06 9.92 -10.78
CA ALA A 125 2.54 11.03 -9.98
C ALA A 125 2.62 10.71 -8.48
N ALA A 126 2.30 9.47 -8.09
CA ALA A 126 2.39 9.02 -6.71
C ALA A 126 3.82 9.08 -6.18
N LYS A 127 4.80 8.61 -6.97
CA LYS A 127 6.22 8.67 -6.59
C LYS A 127 6.70 10.10 -6.45
N THR A 128 6.33 10.98 -7.36
CA THR A 128 6.70 12.40 -7.31
C THR A 128 6.22 13.02 -5.99
N TRP A 129 4.98 12.74 -5.61
CA TRP A 129 4.45 13.25 -4.35
C TRP A 129 5.20 12.69 -3.14
N LEU A 130 5.42 11.37 -3.09
CA LEU A 130 6.15 10.76 -1.98
C LEU A 130 7.58 11.29 -1.86
N ASN A 131 8.25 11.53 -2.99
CA ASN A 131 9.61 12.06 -2.98
C ASN A 131 9.68 13.50 -2.47
N SER A 132 8.56 14.20 -2.43
CA SER A 132 8.49 15.57 -1.88
C SER A 132 8.29 15.60 -0.35
N LYS A 133 8.13 14.44 0.30
CA LYS A 133 7.82 14.34 1.74
C LYS A 133 9.02 13.96 2.59
#